data_bff0872f50df6ca129297784cb41f04b
#
_entry.id   bff0872f50df6ca129297784cb41f04b
#
_cell.length_a   1.000
_cell.length_b   1.000
_cell.length_c   1.000
_cell.angle_alpha   90.00
_cell.angle_beta   90.00
_cell.angle_gamma   90.00
#
_symmetry.space_group_name_H-M   'P 1'
#
loop_
_entity.id
_entity.type
_entity.pdbx_description
1 polymer ?
#
loop_
_entity_poly.entity_id
_entity_poly.type
_entity_poly.pdbx_seq_one_letter_code
_entity_poly.pdbx_strand_id
1 'polypeptide(L)'
;MTRREFALTVPAALAAPRRSILVHEHVLVDFIGADEIKPGRYDADEVFRVARPKLEAIGKHGCVRMLEATPNFLGRDARLMRRLSQATGVEIWINTGIYGAANHKFVPSFARAETAGQLARRWIEEARRGVDGVKPRFIKTGVSKTPLHELDRKLVEAAAITSRETGLTIASHTNSGAAALEQVE
;
A
#
# COMPACT_ATOMS: atom_id res chain seq x y z
N MET A 1 -27.83 -20.39 -39.07
CA MET A 1 -27.33 -19.27 -38.19
C MET A 1 -26.24 -18.54 -38.97
N THR A 2 -26.50 -17.28 -39.36
CA THR A 2 -25.54 -16.47 -40.12
C THR A 2 -24.51 -15.84 -39.18
N ARG A 3 -23.35 -15.42 -39.71
CA ARG A 3 -22.33 -14.67 -38.92
C ARG A 3 -22.93 -13.43 -38.24
N ARG A 4 -23.98 -12.86 -38.83
CA ARG A 4 -24.68 -11.67 -38.31
C ARG A 4 -25.58 -12.03 -37.12
N GLU A 5 -26.22 -13.19 -37.14
CA GLU A 5 -27.05 -13.70 -36.05
C GLU A 5 -26.21 -14.13 -34.86
N PHE A 6 -25.01 -14.70 -35.10
CA PHE A 6 -24.05 -15.01 -34.03
C PHE A 6 -23.54 -13.75 -33.32
N ALA A 7 -23.28 -12.66 -34.04
CA ALA A 7 -22.83 -11.40 -33.45
C ALA A 7 -23.93 -10.72 -32.57
N LEU A 8 -25.21 -10.99 -32.85
CA LEU A 8 -26.32 -10.45 -32.06
C LEU A 8 -26.67 -11.30 -30.83
N THR A 9 -26.17 -12.52 -30.75
CA THR A 9 -26.38 -13.45 -29.62
C THR A 9 -25.24 -13.51 -28.62
N VAL A 10 -24.22 -12.64 -28.74
CA VAL A 10 -23.22 -12.46 -27.66
C VAL A 10 -23.96 -11.89 -26.45
N PRO A 11 -24.11 -12.66 -25.37
CA PRO A 11 -24.94 -12.23 -24.26
C PRO A 11 -24.39 -10.92 -23.65
N ALA A 12 -25.29 -10.01 -23.29
CA ALA A 12 -25.02 -8.78 -22.57
C ALA A 12 -24.21 -9.00 -21.26
N ALA A 13 -24.05 -10.24 -20.81
CA ALA A 13 -23.19 -10.64 -19.71
C ALA A 13 -21.69 -10.29 -19.92
N LEU A 14 -21.25 -10.01 -21.16
CA LEU A 14 -19.90 -9.49 -21.44
C LEU A 14 -19.81 -7.96 -21.27
N ALA A 15 -20.93 -7.28 -21.04
CA ALA A 15 -21.01 -5.83 -20.87
C ALA A 15 -21.04 -5.39 -19.40
N ALA A 16 -21.05 -6.31 -18.44
CA ALA A 16 -20.90 -5.94 -17.04
C ALA A 16 -19.48 -5.36 -16.81
N PRO A 17 -19.35 -4.19 -16.18
CA PRO A 17 -18.04 -3.63 -15.91
C PRO A 17 -17.20 -4.67 -15.14
N ARG A 18 -16.06 -5.07 -15.72
CA ARG A 18 -15.16 -6.01 -15.05
C ARG A 18 -14.70 -5.37 -13.76
N ARG A 19 -15.00 -6.03 -12.64
CA ARG A 19 -14.49 -5.57 -11.34
C ARG A 19 -12.97 -5.66 -11.34
N SER A 20 -12.31 -4.54 -11.12
CA SER A 20 -10.85 -4.45 -11.08
C SER A 20 -10.36 -4.02 -9.69
N ILE A 21 -9.11 -4.35 -9.42
CA ILE A 21 -8.39 -3.95 -8.21
C ILE A 21 -7.09 -3.29 -8.66
N LEU A 22 -6.83 -2.08 -8.16
CA LEU A 22 -5.53 -1.43 -8.32
C LEU A 22 -4.64 -1.87 -7.16
N VAL A 23 -3.56 -2.58 -7.48
CA VAL A 23 -2.74 -3.25 -6.46
C VAL A 23 -1.57 -2.41 -5.95
N HIS A 24 -1.31 -1.23 -6.55
CA HIS A 24 -0.22 -0.35 -6.14
C HIS A 24 -0.52 1.08 -6.57
N GLU A 25 -1.08 1.86 -5.66
CA GLU A 25 -1.40 3.27 -5.89
C GLU A 25 -1.00 4.13 -4.69
N HIS A 26 -0.90 5.43 -4.92
CA HIS A 26 -0.57 6.41 -3.91
C HIS A 26 -1.51 7.62 -4.01
N VAL A 27 -2.26 7.90 -2.95
CA VAL A 27 -3.11 9.10 -2.84
C VAL A 27 -2.30 10.29 -2.35
N LEU A 28 -1.46 10.05 -1.35
CA LEU A 28 -0.63 11.07 -0.73
C LEU A 28 0.76 10.49 -0.47
N VAL A 29 1.79 11.22 -0.90
CA VAL A 29 3.19 10.87 -0.63
C VAL A 29 3.91 12.11 -0.13
N ASP A 30 4.62 12.00 0.99
CA ASP A 30 5.49 13.05 1.52
C ASP A 30 6.96 12.61 1.50
N PHE A 31 7.71 13.13 0.55
CA PHE A 31 9.13 12.79 0.35
C PHE A 31 10.09 13.54 1.27
N ILE A 32 9.60 14.20 2.35
CA ILE A 32 10.47 14.98 3.24
C ILE A 32 11.51 14.09 3.97
N GLY A 33 11.12 12.89 4.39
CA GLY A 33 11.93 11.95 5.14
C GLY A 33 11.36 11.62 6.51
N ALA A 34 11.78 10.47 7.08
CA ALA A 34 11.21 9.97 8.32
C ALA A 34 11.45 10.89 9.53
N ASP A 35 12.58 11.56 9.58
CA ASP A 35 12.95 12.40 10.72
C ASP A 35 12.27 13.79 10.67
N GLU A 36 11.79 14.19 9.50
CA GLU A 36 11.14 15.48 9.25
C GLU A 36 9.61 15.39 9.19
N ILE A 37 9.06 14.18 9.01
CA ILE A 37 7.63 13.99 8.85
C ILE A 37 6.90 14.20 10.17
N LYS A 38 5.86 15.01 10.12
CA LYS A 38 5.03 15.34 11.30
C LYS A 38 3.61 15.67 10.88
N PRO A 39 2.62 15.59 11.81
CA PRO A 39 1.25 16.01 11.52
C PRO A 39 1.16 17.47 11.04
N GLY A 40 0.19 17.75 10.18
CA GLY A 40 -0.09 19.11 9.72
C GLY A 40 0.80 19.63 8.58
N ARG A 41 1.58 18.77 7.93
CA ARG A 41 2.39 19.14 6.76
C ARG A 41 1.58 19.35 5.48
N TYR A 42 0.34 18.92 5.46
CA TYR A 42 -0.58 19.10 4.34
C TYR A 42 -2.00 19.37 4.85
N ASP A 43 -2.83 19.94 3.99
CA ASP A 43 -4.26 20.12 4.24
C ASP A 43 -5.02 18.86 3.77
N ALA A 44 -5.54 18.08 4.72
CA ALA A 44 -6.27 16.85 4.43
C ALA A 44 -7.58 17.10 3.67
N ASP A 45 -8.22 18.28 3.84
CA ASP A 45 -9.42 18.66 3.10
C ASP A 45 -9.09 19.02 1.65
N GLU A 46 -7.95 19.65 1.42
CA GLU A 46 -7.46 19.88 0.06
C GLU A 46 -7.15 18.56 -0.65
N VAL A 47 -6.41 17.66 -0.02
CA VAL A 47 -6.11 16.33 -0.60
C VAL A 47 -7.41 15.57 -0.88
N PHE A 48 -8.36 15.58 0.04
CA PHE A 48 -9.67 14.96 -0.16
C PHE A 48 -10.39 15.52 -1.38
N ARG A 49 -10.45 16.85 -1.51
CA ARG A 49 -11.12 17.54 -2.62
C ARG A 49 -10.50 17.20 -3.98
N VAL A 50 -9.17 17.05 -4.03
CA VAL A 50 -8.44 16.72 -5.26
C VAL A 50 -8.52 15.22 -5.60
N ALA A 51 -8.42 14.33 -4.61
CA ALA A 51 -8.38 12.89 -4.82
C ALA A 51 -9.77 12.29 -5.08
N ARG A 52 -10.81 12.78 -4.40
CA ARG A 52 -12.17 12.25 -4.49
C ARG A 52 -12.68 12.10 -5.93
N PRO A 53 -12.68 13.12 -6.80
CA PRO A 53 -13.21 12.97 -8.16
C PRO A 53 -12.43 11.96 -9.01
N LYS A 54 -11.13 11.76 -8.74
CA LYS A 54 -10.30 10.77 -9.41
C LYS A 54 -10.71 9.34 -8.98
N LEU A 55 -10.95 9.13 -7.70
CA LEU A 55 -11.43 7.85 -7.17
C LEU A 55 -12.85 7.53 -7.67
N GLU A 56 -13.75 8.52 -7.72
CA GLU A 56 -15.08 8.36 -8.32
C GLU A 56 -14.97 7.97 -9.80
N ALA A 57 -14.04 8.56 -10.54
CA ALA A 57 -13.82 8.24 -11.95
C ALA A 57 -13.37 6.78 -12.14
N ILE A 58 -12.36 6.31 -11.40
CA ILE A 58 -11.93 4.91 -11.49
C ILE A 58 -13.02 3.93 -11.04
N GLY A 59 -13.83 4.31 -10.05
CA GLY A 59 -14.99 3.53 -9.61
C GLY A 59 -16.01 3.33 -10.76
N LYS A 60 -16.28 4.36 -11.56
CA LYS A 60 -17.13 4.29 -12.76
C LYS A 60 -16.58 3.33 -13.82
N HIS A 61 -15.27 3.12 -13.86
CA HIS A 61 -14.60 2.15 -14.74
C HIS A 61 -14.48 0.74 -14.13
N GLY A 62 -15.17 0.49 -13.01
CA GLY A 62 -15.24 -0.84 -12.38
C GLY A 62 -14.16 -1.12 -11.34
N CYS A 63 -13.35 -0.14 -10.96
CA CYS A 63 -12.43 -0.30 -9.85
C CYS A 63 -13.22 -0.38 -8.54
N VAL A 64 -13.15 -1.53 -7.88
CA VAL A 64 -13.85 -1.77 -6.61
C VAL A 64 -12.94 -1.64 -5.40
N ARG A 65 -11.64 -1.75 -5.62
CA ARG A 65 -10.63 -1.71 -4.53
C ARG A 65 -9.32 -1.14 -5.02
N MET A 66 -8.62 -0.47 -4.11
CA MET A 66 -7.30 0.07 -4.32
C MET A 66 -6.41 -0.25 -3.11
N LEU A 67 -5.19 -0.71 -3.36
CA LEU A 67 -4.16 -0.84 -2.34
C LEU A 67 -3.37 0.47 -2.32
N GLU A 68 -3.56 1.25 -1.27
CA GLU A 68 -2.82 2.48 -1.04
C GLU A 68 -1.46 2.12 -0.44
N ALA A 69 -0.41 2.18 -1.27
CA ALA A 69 0.89 1.62 -0.98
C ALA A 69 1.86 2.58 -0.27
N THR A 70 1.37 3.71 0.25
CA THR A 70 2.18 4.65 1.03
C THR A 70 2.34 4.15 2.47
N PRO A 71 3.54 3.75 2.91
CA PRO A 71 3.76 3.28 4.26
C PRO A 71 3.89 4.43 5.26
N ASN A 72 3.93 4.09 6.52
CA ASN A 72 4.25 5.03 7.59
C ASN A 72 5.61 5.71 7.31
N PHE A 73 5.77 6.97 7.70
CA PHE A 73 6.94 7.82 7.43
C PHE A 73 7.15 8.23 5.96
N LEU A 74 6.22 7.87 5.07
CA LEU A 74 6.18 8.32 3.68
C LEU A 74 4.87 9.06 3.34
N GLY A 75 4.01 9.27 4.32
CA GLY A 75 2.76 10.02 4.15
C GLY A 75 1.47 9.23 4.38
N ARG A 76 1.53 8.00 4.92
CA ARG A 76 0.31 7.23 5.22
C ARG A 76 -0.64 8.01 6.12
N ASP A 77 -1.88 8.22 5.64
CA ASP A 77 -2.98 8.80 6.41
C ASP A 77 -4.21 7.88 6.38
N ALA A 78 -4.39 7.12 7.45
CA ALA A 78 -5.48 6.14 7.56
C ALA A 78 -6.86 6.82 7.65
N ARG A 79 -6.96 8.00 8.27
CA ARG A 79 -8.23 8.74 8.40
C ARG A 79 -8.68 9.29 7.06
N LEU A 80 -7.76 9.87 6.30
CA LEU A 80 -8.04 10.38 4.95
C LEU A 80 -8.46 9.23 4.02
N MET A 81 -7.76 8.09 4.07
CA MET A 81 -8.10 6.92 3.24
C MET A 81 -9.49 6.38 3.57
N ARG A 82 -9.85 6.28 4.85
CA ARG A 82 -11.20 5.89 5.26
C ARG A 82 -12.25 6.87 4.76
N ARG A 83 -12.03 8.19 4.90
CA ARG A 83 -12.93 9.23 4.42
C ARG A 83 -13.15 9.16 2.91
N LEU A 84 -12.08 8.99 2.13
CA LEU A 84 -12.14 8.81 0.67
C LEU A 84 -12.89 7.54 0.28
N SER A 85 -12.61 6.42 0.94
CA SER A 85 -13.29 5.14 0.68
C SER A 85 -14.80 5.27 0.91
N GLN A 86 -15.21 5.88 2.02
CA GLN A 86 -16.62 6.10 2.34
C GLN A 86 -17.32 7.02 1.33
N ALA A 87 -16.63 8.06 0.86
CA ALA A 87 -17.20 9.05 -0.06
C ALA A 87 -17.33 8.54 -1.50
N THR A 88 -16.47 7.61 -1.92
CA THR A 88 -16.36 7.18 -3.33
C THR A 88 -16.88 5.77 -3.60
N GLY A 89 -17.07 4.97 -2.54
CA GLY A 89 -17.42 3.55 -2.66
C GLY A 89 -16.27 2.65 -3.15
N VAL A 90 -15.09 3.20 -3.46
CA VAL A 90 -13.89 2.41 -3.74
C VAL A 90 -13.28 1.99 -2.40
N GLU A 91 -13.15 0.69 -2.17
CA GLU A 91 -12.52 0.17 -0.96
C GLU A 91 -11.01 0.46 -0.98
N ILE A 92 -10.50 1.26 -0.03
CA ILE A 92 -9.08 1.61 0.05
C ILE A 92 -8.44 0.82 1.17
N TRP A 93 -7.50 -0.05 0.82
CA TRP A 93 -6.70 -0.82 1.77
C TRP A 93 -5.43 -0.07 2.11
N ILE A 94 -5.21 0.16 3.40
CA ILE A 94 -3.94 0.69 3.92
C ILE A 94 -2.99 -0.44 4.31
N ASN A 95 -1.74 -0.10 4.51
CA ASN A 95 -0.67 -1.04 4.88
C ASN A 95 -0.11 -0.76 6.27
N THR A 96 0.67 -1.73 6.78
CA THR A 96 1.69 -1.56 7.81
C THR A 96 3.07 -1.78 7.19
N GLY A 97 4.13 -1.50 7.92
CA GLY A 97 5.49 -1.66 7.44
C GLY A 97 6.25 -0.33 7.29
N ILE A 98 7.51 -0.44 6.86
CA ILE A 98 8.44 0.69 6.64
C ILE A 98 9.13 0.52 5.29
N TYR A 99 9.27 1.61 4.55
CA TYR A 99 9.92 1.67 3.24
C TYR A 99 11.43 1.86 3.38
N GLY A 100 12.20 0.82 3.05
CA GLY A 100 13.67 0.84 3.14
C GLY A 100 14.38 1.44 1.93
N ALA A 101 13.74 1.46 0.75
CA ALA A 101 14.36 2.00 -0.45
C ALA A 101 14.65 3.52 -0.33
N ALA A 102 15.20 4.13 -1.39
CA ALA A 102 15.63 5.53 -1.43
C ALA A 102 16.68 5.88 -0.35
N ASN A 103 17.70 5.03 -0.23
CA ASN A 103 18.80 5.19 0.72
C ASN A 103 18.33 5.32 2.18
N HIS A 104 17.26 4.59 2.54
CA HIS A 104 16.69 4.58 3.89
C HIS A 104 16.19 5.93 4.41
N LYS A 105 15.91 6.88 3.52
CA LYS A 105 15.42 8.22 3.88
C LYS A 105 14.12 8.17 4.70
N PHE A 106 13.30 7.14 4.48
CA PHE A 106 11.99 6.97 5.11
C PHE A 106 12.01 5.95 6.26
N VAL A 107 13.20 5.58 6.73
CA VAL A 107 13.37 4.69 7.87
C VAL A 107 13.68 5.52 9.12
N PRO A 108 12.76 5.58 10.10
CA PRO A 108 12.94 6.37 11.30
C PRO A 108 14.07 5.83 12.20
N SER A 109 14.61 6.68 13.06
CA SER A 109 15.74 6.37 13.93
C SER A 109 15.52 5.13 14.82
N PHE A 110 14.32 4.96 15.38
CA PHE A 110 14.00 3.77 16.18
C PHE A 110 14.09 2.47 15.36
N ALA A 111 13.68 2.50 14.09
CA ALA A 111 13.72 1.30 13.24
C ALA A 111 15.16 0.92 12.85
N ARG A 112 16.09 1.85 12.92
CA ARG A 112 17.53 1.57 12.78
C ARG A 112 18.08 0.86 14.01
N ALA A 113 17.62 1.22 15.20
CA ALA A 113 18.07 0.68 16.49
C ALA A 113 17.40 -0.66 16.85
N GLU A 114 16.12 -0.83 16.51
CA GLU A 114 15.34 -2.02 16.86
C GLU A 114 15.74 -3.24 16.04
N THR A 115 15.55 -4.44 16.60
CA THR A 115 15.67 -5.72 15.89
C THR A 115 14.49 -5.96 14.97
N ALA A 116 14.61 -6.88 14.02
CA ALA A 116 13.50 -7.32 13.16
C ALA A 116 12.28 -7.78 13.97
N GLY A 117 12.50 -8.55 15.04
CA GLY A 117 11.43 -9.01 15.93
C GLY A 117 10.73 -7.86 16.68
N GLN A 118 11.44 -6.78 17.01
CA GLN A 118 10.83 -5.60 17.64
C GLN A 118 9.97 -4.81 16.64
N LEU A 119 10.46 -4.63 15.43
CA LEU A 119 9.71 -4.01 14.34
C LEU A 119 8.46 -4.83 13.99
N ALA A 120 8.59 -6.16 13.89
CA ALA A 120 7.47 -7.05 13.62
C ALA A 120 6.39 -6.93 14.70
N ARG A 121 6.74 -6.84 15.98
CA ARG A 121 5.75 -6.62 17.06
C ARG A 121 4.93 -5.35 16.86
N ARG A 122 5.54 -4.25 16.41
CA ARG A 122 4.84 -2.99 16.10
C ARG A 122 3.84 -3.20 14.96
N TRP A 123 4.26 -3.88 13.89
CA TRP A 123 3.41 -4.08 12.70
C TRP A 123 2.28 -5.08 12.98
N ILE A 124 2.53 -6.13 13.77
CA ILE A 124 1.50 -7.05 14.26
C ILE A 124 0.47 -6.30 15.12
N GLU A 125 0.92 -5.40 15.98
CA GLU A 125 0.05 -4.56 16.80
C GLU A 125 -0.83 -3.64 15.94
N GLU A 126 -0.25 -2.96 14.93
CA GLU A 126 -1.02 -2.17 13.97
C GLU A 126 -2.04 -3.04 13.21
N ALA A 127 -1.67 -4.25 12.78
CA ALA A 127 -2.57 -5.17 12.09
C ALA A 127 -3.76 -5.60 12.98
N ARG A 128 -3.51 -5.81 14.27
CA ARG A 128 -4.54 -6.26 15.24
C ARG A 128 -5.45 -5.12 15.68
N ARG A 129 -4.88 -3.98 16.08
CA ARG A 129 -5.62 -2.84 16.64
C ARG A 129 -6.11 -1.86 15.58
N GLY A 130 -5.41 -1.75 14.46
CA GLY A 130 -5.63 -0.74 13.45
C GLY A 130 -4.86 0.56 13.75
N VAL A 131 -4.83 1.41 12.74
CA VAL A 131 -4.29 2.77 12.78
C VAL A 131 -5.44 3.73 12.57
N ASP A 132 -5.70 4.61 13.51
CA ASP A 132 -6.85 5.55 13.47
C ASP A 132 -8.21 4.86 13.18
N GLY A 133 -8.40 3.64 13.68
CA GLY A 133 -9.61 2.85 13.48
C GLY A 133 -9.71 2.16 12.11
N VAL A 134 -8.61 2.11 11.34
CA VAL A 134 -8.52 1.38 10.07
C VAL A 134 -7.49 0.27 10.20
N LYS A 135 -7.88 -0.97 9.90
CA LYS A 135 -6.94 -2.10 9.93
C LYS A 135 -6.13 -2.18 8.65
N PRO A 136 -4.78 -2.26 8.73
CA PRO A 136 -3.96 -2.63 7.59
C PRO A 136 -4.39 -3.97 6.98
N ARG A 137 -4.31 -4.06 5.65
CA ARG A 137 -4.70 -5.25 4.89
C ARG A 137 -3.52 -5.92 4.18
N PHE A 138 -2.36 -5.30 4.21
CA PHE A 138 -1.10 -5.82 3.68
C PHE A 138 0.08 -5.17 4.38
N ILE A 139 1.27 -5.70 4.14
CA ILE A 139 2.54 -5.15 4.62
C ILE A 139 3.23 -4.48 3.45
N LYS A 140 3.66 -3.23 3.60
CA LYS A 140 4.46 -2.52 2.60
C LYS A 140 5.88 -2.33 3.09
N THR A 141 6.83 -2.81 2.30
CA THR A 141 8.26 -2.56 2.47
C THR A 141 8.89 -2.17 1.13
N GLY A 142 10.19 -2.00 1.09
CA GLY A 142 10.92 -1.73 -0.12
C GLY A 142 12.41 -1.80 0.09
N VAL A 143 13.13 -2.21 -0.95
CA VAL A 143 14.58 -2.32 -0.98
C VAL A 143 15.14 -1.60 -2.20
N SER A 144 16.39 -1.08 -2.10
CA SER A 144 16.96 -0.27 -3.17
C SER A 144 17.71 -1.10 -4.22
N LYS A 145 18.69 -1.88 -3.81
CA LYS A 145 19.62 -2.56 -4.72
C LYS A 145 20.17 -3.85 -4.09
N THR A 146 20.78 -4.68 -4.93
CA THR A 146 21.53 -5.86 -4.51
C THR A 146 23.05 -5.55 -4.51
N PRO A 147 23.85 -6.11 -3.59
CA PRO A 147 23.38 -6.88 -2.42
C PRO A 147 22.57 -6.00 -1.47
N LEU A 148 21.57 -6.61 -0.83
CA LEU A 148 20.70 -5.89 0.11
C LEU A 148 21.53 -5.38 1.28
N HIS A 149 21.29 -4.13 1.64
CA HIS A 149 21.86 -3.53 2.86
C HIS A 149 21.30 -4.24 4.10
N GLU A 150 22.05 -4.30 5.19
CA GLU A 150 21.62 -4.96 6.45
C GLU A 150 20.29 -4.43 6.97
N LEU A 151 20.05 -3.13 6.83
CA LEU A 151 18.76 -2.52 7.21
C LEU A 151 17.61 -2.99 6.32
N ASP A 152 17.85 -3.17 5.00
CA ASP A 152 16.84 -3.72 4.10
C ASP A 152 16.52 -5.17 4.48
N ARG A 153 17.54 -6.01 4.75
CA ARG A 153 17.35 -7.40 5.22
C ARG A 153 16.54 -7.44 6.51
N LYS A 154 16.85 -6.57 7.48
CA LYS A 154 16.10 -6.45 8.72
C LYS A 154 14.63 -6.09 8.50
N LEU A 155 14.33 -5.16 7.59
CA LEU A 155 12.95 -4.78 7.27
C LEU A 155 12.20 -5.92 6.56
N VAL A 156 12.86 -6.65 5.66
CA VAL A 156 12.29 -7.84 5.00
C VAL A 156 12.01 -8.95 6.02
N GLU A 157 12.95 -9.23 6.92
CA GLU A 157 12.75 -10.19 8.00
C GLU A 157 11.58 -9.81 8.91
N ALA A 158 11.48 -8.53 9.31
CA ALA A 158 10.36 -8.02 10.10
C ALA A 158 9.02 -8.20 9.35
N ALA A 159 9.01 -7.99 8.03
CA ALA A 159 7.83 -8.22 7.20
C ALA A 159 7.47 -9.70 7.15
N ALA A 160 8.44 -10.60 7.01
CA ALA A 160 8.23 -12.04 7.00
C ALA A 160 7.65 -12.54 8.34
N ILE A 161 8.20 -12.10 9.47
CA ILE A 161 7.67 -12.42 10.81
C ILE A 161 6.23 -11.91 10.93
N THR A 162 5.96 -10.67 10.54
CA THR A 162 4.62 -10.08 10.58
C THR A 162 3.62 -10.86 9.72
N SER A 163 4.03 -11.21 8.51
CA SER A 163 3.19 -11.98 7.57
C SER A 163 2.80 -13.34 8.15
N ARG A 164 3.75 -14.06 8.72
CA ARG A 164 3.51 -15.37 9.37
C ARG A 164 2.51 -15.29 10.53
N GLU A 165 2.60 -14.22 11.33
CA GLU A 165 1.75 -14.03 12.52
C GLU A 165 0.36 -13.48 12.20
N THR A 166 0.20 -12.77 11.08
CA THR A 166 -1.04 -12.05 10.75
C THR A 166 -1.76 -12.56 9.51
N GLY A 167 -1.08 -13.33 8.66
CA GLY A 167 -1.58 -13.72 7.34
C GLY A 167 -1.57 -12.60 6.31
N LEU A 168 -1.02 -11.42 6.61
CA LEU A 168 -0.97 -10.30 5.67
C LEU A 168 0.05 -10.55 4.56
N THR A 169 -0.32 -10.28 3.32
CA THR A 169 0.58 -10.34 2.16
C THR A 169 1.62 -9.23 2.21
N ILE A 170 2.85 -9.55 1.82
CA ILE A 170 3.94 -8.57 1.69
C ILE A 170 3.94 -8.00 0.28
N ALA A 171 3.91 -6.67 0.15
CA ALA A 171 4.14 -5.93 -1.07
C ALA A 171 5.47 -5.17 -0.95
N SER A 172 6.49 -5.62 -1.65
CA SER A 172 7.81 -4.99 -1.62
C SER A 172 8.09 -4.20 -2.89
N HIS A 173 8.56 -2.96 -2.73
CA HIS A 173 9.16 -2.21 -3.82
C HIS A 173 10.59 -2.70 -4.07
N THR A 174 10.94 -2.94 -5.32
CA THR A 174 12.29 -3.33 -5.72
C THR A 174 12.73 -2.58 -6.96
N ASN A 175 14.01 -2.23 -7.04
CA ASN A 175 14.58 -1.54 -8.19
C ASN A 175 15.12 -2.51 -9.26
N SER A 176 15.21 -3.82 -8.96
CA SER A 176 15.68 -4.83 -9.90
C SER A 176 15.15 -6.22 -9.57
N GLY A 177 15.14 -7.09 -10.58
CA GLY A 177 14.80 -8.52 -10.39
C GLY A 177 15.76 -9.23 -9.43
N ALA A 178 17.06 -8.88 -9.46
CA ALA A 178 18.05 -9.45 -8.54
C ALA A 178 17.73 -9.09 -7.08
N ALA A 179 17.36 -7.83 -6.79
CA ALA A 179 16.95 -7.42 -5.46
C ALA A 179 15.61 -8.06 -5.04
N ALA A 180 14.73 -8.39 -5.99
CA ALA A 180 13.50 -9.13 -5.70
C ALA A 180 13.80 -10.57 -5.29
N LEU A 181 14.70 -11.26 -6.01
CA LEU A 181 15.08 -12.63 -5.69
C LEU A 181 15.78 -12.73 -4.33
N GLU A 182 16.71 -11.83 -4.05
CA GLU A 182 17.45 -11.79 -2.77
C GLU A 182 16.54 -11.60 -1.52
N GLN A 183 15.31 -11.11 -1.69
CA GLN A 183 14.34 -11.00 -0.58
C GLN A 183 13.66 -12.33 -0.25
N VAL A 184 13.70 -13.33 -1.12
CA VAL A 184 13.03 -14.62 -0.91
C VAL A 184 14.00 -15.75 -0.58
N GLU A 185 15.29 -15.48 -0.62
CA GLU A 185 16.36 -16.37 -0.14
C GLU A 185 16.54 -16.27 1.38
#